data_01f9357c66beef4857ebbf759aa6fbe6
#
_entry.id   01f9357c66beef4857ebbf759aa6fbe6
#
_cell.length_a   1.000
_cell.length_b   1.000
_cell.length_c   1.000
_cell.angle_alpha   90.00
_cell.angle_beta   90.00
_cell.angle_gamma   90.00
#
_symmetry.space_group_name_H-M   'P 1'
#
loop_
_entity.id
_entity.type
_entity.pdbx_description
1 polymer ?
#
loop_
_entity_poly.entity_id
_entity_poly.type
_entity_poly.pdbx_seq_one_letter_code
_entity_poly.pdbx_strand_id
1 'polypeptide(L)'
;MPRPATLPFSLSRTQSQYRTASVTSTTEKVQGVLHLESGVLRITWRRAVVTESYSSLDMKTDEDVEEVREVELPLTALGRAWLREPRWFRRFRGSRLILTATDLRAFESFAGPEGLGLEHAGRVELRIAREDRLEAAEFLADLEMAQAQRLLEAGEA
;
A
#
# COMPACT_ATOMS: atom_id res chain seq x y z
N MET A 1 25.73 -9.67 -6.24
CA MET A 1 24.71 -8.65 -6.51
C MET A 1 23.79 -8.55 -5.31
N PRO A 2 23.56 -7.35 -4.79
CA PRO A 2 22.55 -7.20 -3.75
C PRO A 2 21.19 -7.63 -4.32
N ARG A 3 20.44 -8.43 -3.57
CA ARG A 3 19.06 -8.75 -3.95
C ARG A 3 18.25 -7.45 -3.95
N PRO A 4 17.41 -7.22 -4.97
CA PRO A 4 16.52 -6.08 -4.91
C PRO A 4 15.65 -6.19 -3.67
N ALA A 5 15.58 -5.12 -2.87
CA ALA A 5 14.73 -5.10 -1.70
C ALA A 5 13.27 -5.11 -2.16
N THR A 6 12.52 -6.10 -1.72
CA THR A 6 11.11 -6.27 -2.05
C THR A 6 10.29 -6.45 -0.78
N LEU A 7 9.08 -5.90 -0.77
CA LEU A 7 8.20 -6.01 0.38
C LEU A 7 6.74 -6.15 -0.08
N PRO A 8 6.08 -7.28 0.20
CA PRO A 8 4.66 -7.44 -0.04
C PRO A 8 3.81 -6.55 0.87
N PHE A 9 2.71 -6.05 0.35
CA PHE A 9 1.75 -5.28 1.12
C PHE A 9 0.31 -5.60 0.73
N SER A 10 -0.63 -5.21 1.58
CA SER A 10 -2.05 -5.29 1.29
C SER A 10 -2.78 -4.05 1.80
N LEU A 11 -3.93 -3.78 1.20
CA LEU A 11 -4.91 -2.80 1.66
C LEU A 11 -6.29 -3.41 1.56
N SER A 12 -7.18 -3.03 2.46
CA SER A 12 -8.56 -3.47 2.42
C SER A 12 -9.48 -2.34 2.86
N ARG A 13 -10.55 -2.13 2.10
CA ARG A 13 -11.59 -1.16 2.41
C ARG A 13 -12.93 -1.83 2.23
N THR A 14 -13.80 -1.72 3.23
CA THR A 14 -15.15 -2.25 3.18
C THR A 14 -16.17 -1.12 3.32
N GLN A 15 -17.16 -1.10 2.44
CA GLN A 15 -18.31 -0.21 2.50
C GLN A 15 -19.59 -1.04 2.52
N SER A 16 -20.48 -0.71 3.43
CA SER A 16 -21.77 -1.39 3.53
C SER A 16 -22.91 -0.42 3.28
N GLN A 17 -23.85 -0.82 2.43
CA GLN A 17 -25.08 -0.09 2.17
C GLN A 17 -26.27 -0.90 2.70
N TYR A 18 -27.05 -0.25 3.54
CA TYR A 18 -28.27 -0.82 4.12
C TYR A 18 -29.49 -0.30 3.38
N ARG A 19 -30.33 -1.21 2.88
CA ARG A 19 -31.66 -0.93 2.34
C ARG A 19 -32.69 -1.70 3.16
N THR A 20 -33.96 -1.31 3.07
CA THR A 20 -35.04 -1.81 3.92
C THR A 20 -35.17 -3.35 3.95
N ALA A 21 -34.72 -4.06 2.92
CA ALA A 21 -34.81 -5.52 2.83
C ALA A 21 -33.50 -6.20 2.39
N SER A 22 -32.40 -5.45 2.27
CA SER A 22 -31.12 -6.00 1.80
C SER A 22 -29.93 -5.24 2.35
N VAL A 23 -28.81 -5.93 2.49
CA VAL A 23 -27.52 -5.36 2.82
C VAL A 23 -26.56 -5.70 1.69
N THR A 24 -25.88 -4.69 1.15
CA THR A 24 -24.83 -4.87 0.17
C THR A 24 -23.52 -4.42 0.77
N SER A 25 -22.55 -5.30 0.82
CA SER A 25 -21.20 -5.01 1.29
C SER A 25 -20.21 -5.11 0.13
N THR A 26 -19.46 -4.06 -0.10
CA THR A 26 -18.40 -4.02 -1.11
C THR A 26 -17.05 -3.94 -0.42
N THR A 27 -16.20 -4.91 -0.64
CA THR A 27 -14.83 -4.95 -0.11
C THR A 27 -13.84 -4.81 -1.25
N GLU A 28 -13.05 -3.76 -1.20
CA GLU A 28 -11.89 -3.59 -2.09
C GLU A 28 -10.65 -4.17 -1.39
N LYS A 29 -9.98 -5.09 -2.06
CA LYS A 29 -8.73 -5.69 -1.60
C LYS A 29 -7.63 -5.35 -2.61
N VAL A 30 -6.58 -4.73 -2.12
CA VAL A 30 -5.38 -4.44 -2.89
C VAL A 30 -4.25 -5.31 -2.37
N GLN A 31 -3.59 -6.02 -3.27
CA GLN A 31 -2.36 -6.77 -2.98
C GLN A 31 -1.27 -6.28 -3.89
N GLY A 32 -0.10 -6.04 -3.35
CA GLY A 32 1.00 -5.52 -4.13
C GLY A 32 2.36 -5.83 -3.53
N VAL A 33 3.36 -5.36 -4.23
CA VAL A 33 4.77 -5.50 -3.86
C VAL A 33 5.49 -4.19 -4.09
N LEU A 34 6.28 -3.78 -3.13
CA LEU A 34 7.23 -2.70 -3.26
C LEU A 34 8.57 -3.26 -3.74
N HIS A 35 9.18 -2.59 -4.70
CA HIS A 35 10.53 -2.89 -5.17
C HIS A 35 11.39 -1.64 -5.06
N LEU A 36 12.50 -1.74 -4.36
CA LEU A 36 13.50 -0.70 -4.29
C LEU A 36 14.63 -1.03 -5.27
N GLU A 37 14.80 -0.21 -6.29
CA GLU A 37 15.78 -0.42 -7.34
C GLU A 37 16.36 0.90 -7.84
N SER A 38 17.67 1.01 -7.86
CA SER A 38 18.40 2.10 -8.53
C SER A 38 17.88 3.52 -8.29
N GLY A 39 17.49 3.84 -7.05
CA GLY A 39 16.98 5.17 -6.71
C GLY A 39 15.52 5.43 -7.05
N VAL A 40 14.78 4.38 -7.33
CA VAL A 40 13.35 4.40 -7.62
C VAL A 40 12.63 3.41 -6.72
N LEU A 41 11.47 3.80 -6.21
CA LEU A 41 10.53 2.89 -5.57
C LEU A 41 9.46 2.52 -6.57
N ARG A 42 9.44 1.25 -6.99
CA ARG A 42 8.42 0.70 -7.87
C ARG A 42 7.33 0.05 -7.03
N ILE A 43 6.09 0.41 -7.30
CA ILE A 43 4.91 -0.15 -6.63
C ILE A 43 4.10 -0.89 -7.68
N THR A 44 3.94 -2.19 -7.49
CA THR A 44 3.12 -3.04 -8.36
C THR A 44 1.96 -3.57 -7.54
N TRP A 45 0.73 -3.45 -8.03
CA TRP A 45 -0.46 -3.92 -7.29
C TRP A 45 -1.56 -4.41 -8.20
N ARG A 46 -2.47 -5.15 -7.61
CA ARG A 46 -3.72 -5.59 -8.22
C ARG A 46 -4.86 -5.40 -7.24
N ARG A 47 -5.97 -4.89 -7.72
CA ARG A 47 -7.18 -4.70 -6.94
C ARG A 47 -8.22 -5.77 -7.28
N ALA A 48 -8.88 -6.30 -6.26
CA ALA A 48 -10.04 -7.15 -6.37
C ALA A 48 -11.20 -6.49 -5.62
N VAL A 49 -12.37 -6.46 -6.23
CA VAL A 49 -13.61 -5.93 -5.63
C VAL A 49 -14.55 -7.08 -5.40
N VAL A 50 -14.88 -7.34 -4.14
CA VAL A 50 -15.84 -8.37 -3.74
C VAL A 50 -17.12 -7.70 -3.28
N THR A 51 -18.23 -7.99 -3.96
CA THR A 51 -19.56 -7.49 -3.61
C THR A 51 -20.40 -8.63 -3.06
N GLU A 52 -20.86 -8.50 -1.83
CA GLU A 52 -21.74 -9.45 -1.17
C GLU A 52 -23.09 -8.79 -0.93
N SER A 53 -24.15 -9.42 -1.43
CA SER A 53 -25.53 -8.96 -1.25
C SER A 53 -26.31 -9.99 -0.44
N TYR A 54 -26.88 -9.54 0.67
CA TYR A 54 -27.73 -10.35 1.54
C TYR A 54 -29.18 -9.83 1.45
N SER A 55 -30.10 -10.71 1.10
CA SER A 55 -31.53 -10.49 1.23
C SER A 55 -32.16 -11.60 2.07
N SER A 56 -33.39 -11.40 2.50
CA SER A 56 -34.10 -12.41 3.32
C SER A 56 -34.23 -13.79 2.65
N LEU A 57 -34.00 -13.86 1.33
CA LEU A 57 -34.18 -15.07 0.52
C LEU A 57 -32.96 -15.55 -0.22
N ASP A 58 -31.87 -14.72 -0.29
CA ASP A 58 -30.73 -15.05 -1.13
C ASP A 58 -29.44 -14.33 -0.69
N MET A 59 -28.31 -14.97 -0.94
CA MET A 59 -26.96 -14.43 -0.77
C MET A 59 -26.25 -14.52 -2.11
N LYS A 60 -25.81 -13.37 -2.62
CA LYS A 60 -25.02 -13.29 -3.86
C LYS A 60 -23.63 -12.74 -3.54
N THR A 61 -22.61 -13.39 -4.08
CA THR A 61 -21.22 -12.92 -4.04
C THR A 61 -20.73 -12.75 -5.47
N ASP A 62 -20.19 -11.59 -5.76
CA ASP A 62 -19.54 -11.28 -7.04
C ASP A 62 -18.12 -10.76 -6.77
N GLU A 63 -17.16 -11.24 -7.56
CA GLU A 63 -15.76 -10.85 -7.47
C GLU A 63 -15.26 -10.37 -8.82
N ASP A 64 -14.74 -9.15 -8.85
CA ASP A 64 -14.08 -8.56 -10.02
C ASP A 64 -12.61 -8.32 -9.69
N VAL A 65 -11.71 -8.90 -10.48
CA VAL A 65 -10.27 -8.78 -10.35
C VAL A 65 -9.75 -7.90 -11.48
N GLU A 66 -9.15 -6.77 -11.11
CA GLU A 66 -8.57 -5.85 -12.07
C GLU A 66 -7.18 -6.31 -12.55
N GLU A 67 -6.71 -5.70 -13.62
CA GLU A 67 -5.36 -5.92 -14.14
C GLU A 67 -4.28 -5.40 -13.18
N VAL A 68 -3.08 -5.96 -13.28
CA VAL A 68 -1.92 -5.50 -12.54
C VAL A 68 -1.53 -4.09 -12.99
N ARG A 69 -1.29 -3.21 -12.03
CA ARG A 69 -0.82 -1.84 -12.25
C ARG A 69 0.54 -1.63 -11.63
N GLU A 70 1.29 -0.73 -12.22
CA GLU A 70 2.63 -0.39 -11.76
C GLU A 70 2.85 1.11 -11.82
N VAL A 71 3.52 1.64 -10.79
CA VAL A 71 3.95 3.03 -10.71
C VAL A 71 5.38 3.08 -10.19
N GLU A 72 6.18 3.98 -10.74
CA GLU A 72 7.53 4.27 -10.30
C GLU A 72 7.57 5.64 -9.61
N LEU A 73 8.11 5.68 -8.41
CA LEU A 73 8.33 6.89 -7.65
C LEU A 73 9.84 7.14 -7.48
N PRO A 74 10.36 8.30 -7.94
CA PRO A 74 11.72 8.65 -7.62
C PRO A 74 11.86 8.83 -6.09
N LEU A 75 12.98 8.41 -5.51
CA LEU A 75 13.21 8.52 -4.08
C LEU A 75 13.21 9.98 -3.58
N THR A 76 13.49 10.92 -4.47
CA THR A 76 13.40 12.36 -4.19
C THR A 76 11.96 12.83 -3.96
N ALA A 77 10.96 12.12 -4.46
CA ALA A 77 9.55 12.40 -4.25
C ALA A 77 9.01 11.85 -2.93
N LEU A 78 9.76 10.95 -2.29
CA LEU A 78 9.41 10.39 -0.99
C LEU A 78 9.99 11.25 0.14
N GLY A 79 9.16 11.52 1.13
CA GLY A 79 9.59 12.09 2.38
C GLY A 79 9.98 11.01 3.38
N ARG A 80 9.53 11.17 4.61
CA ARG A 80 9.78 10.20 5.68
C ARG A 80 8.98 8.91 5.47
N ALA A 81 9.62 7.79 5.77
CA ALA A 81 8.98 6.48 5.85
C ALA A 81 9.21 5.88 7.24
N TRP A 82 8.22 5.19 7.78
CA TRP A 82 8.35 4.48 9.06
C TRP A 82 7.38 3.32 9.17
N LEU A 83 7.70 2.40 10.08
CA LEU A 83 6.82 1.31 10.46
C LEU A 83 6.05 1.67 11.73
N ARG A 84 4.74 1.51 11.69
CA ARG A 84 3.87 1.62 12.85
C ARG A 84 3.43 0.23 13.28
N GLU A 85 3.81 -0.14 14.51
CA GLU A 85 3.39 -1.38 15.11
C GLU A 85 2.12 -1.17 15.95
N PRO A 86 1.19 -2.13 15.98
CA PRO A 86 0.03 -2.05 16.85
C PRO A 86 0.47 -2.10 18.31
N ARG A 87 -0.01 -1.17 19.14
CA ARG A 87 0.31 -1.11 20.59
C ARG A 87 -0.21 -2.31 21.37
N TRP A 88 -1.33 -2.85 20.94
CA TRP A 88 -2.01 -3.98 21.54
C TRP A 88 -1.99 -5.17 20.59
N PHE A 89 -1.73 -6.37 21.09
CA PHE A 89 -1.70 -7.60 20.28
C PHE A 89 -0.58 -7.69 19.23
N ARG A 90 0.62 -7.24 19.56
CA ARG A 90 1.81 -7.34 18.68
C ARG A 90 2.01 -8.72 18.05
N ARG A 91 1.51 -9.77 18.70
CA ARG A 91 1.67 -11.15 18.24
C ARG A 91 0.69 -11.53 17.13
N PHE A 92 -0.43 -10.83 16.99
CA PHE A 92 -1.53 -11.24 16.11
C PHE A 92 -1.81 -10.31 14.93
N ARG A 93 -1.30 -9.09 14.95
CA ARG A 93 -1.51 -8.10 13.88
C ARG A 93 -0.22 -7.77 13.17
N GLY A 94 -0.33 -7.57 11.83
CA GLY A 94 0.74 -7.03 11.02
C GLY A 94 1.03 -5.56 11.36
N SER A 95 2.16 -5.07 10.89
CA SER A 95 2.57 -3.68 10.98
C SER A 95 2.01 -2.87 9.81
N ARG A 96 2.15 -1.55 9.87
CA ARG A 96 1.83 -0.64 8.77
C ARG A 96 3.08 0.11 8.35
N LEU A 97 3.41 0.06 7.09
CA LEU A 97 4.42 0.91 6.49
C LEU A 97 3.75 2.21 6.05
N ILE A 98 4.26 3.33 6.57
CA ILE A 98 3.74 4.66 6.25
C ILE A 98 4.78 5.35 5.39
N LEU A 99 4.34 5.77 4.20
CA LEU A 99 5.13 6.56 3.26
C LEU A 99 4.53 7.95 3.15
N THR A 100 5.37 8.96 3.19
CA THR A 100 4.95 10.35 2.96
C THR A 100 5.57 10.89 1.69
N ALA A 101 4.88 11.82 1.04
CA ALA A 101 5.39 12.53 -0.12
C ALA A 101 6.06 13.83 0.28
N THR A 102 7.09 14.24 -0.45
CA THR A 102 7.69 15.59 -0.34
C THR A 102 6.81 16.66 -0.97
N ASP A 103 6.01 16.27 -1.98
CA ASP A 103 5.02 17.10 -2.66
C ASP A 103 3.73 16.29 -2.80
N LEU A 104 2.58 16.94 -2.62
CA LEU A 104 1.25 16.31 -2.76
C LEU A 104 1.04 15.67 -4.14
N ARG A 105 1.71 16.18 -5.16
CA ARG A 105 1.67 15.60 -6.52
C ARG A 105 2.41 14.28 -6.68
N ALA A 106 3.30 13.96 -5.76
CA ALA A 106 4.11 12.74 -5.86
C ALA A 106 3.25 11.47 -5.88
N PHE A 107 2.09 11.49 -5.23
CA PHE A 107 1.17 10.35 -5.15
C PHE A 107 -0.04 10.44 -6.11
N GLU A 108 -0.11 11.47 -6.97
CA GLU A 108 -1.22 11.62 -7.92
C GLU A 108 -1.38 10.42 -8.87
N SER A 109 -0.26 9.79 -9.25
CA SER A 109 -0.26 8.65 -10.16
C SER A 109 -0.93 7.39 -9.61
N PHE A 110 -1.04 7.27 -8.29
CA PHE A 110 -1.71 6.15 -7.65
C PHE A 110 -2.75 6.56 -6.60
N ALA A 111 -3.01 7.85 -6.45
CA ALA A 111 -4.15 8.36 -5.70
C ALA A 111 -5.43 8.32 -6.55
N GLY A 112 -6.56 8.26 -5.91
CA GLY A 112 -7.85 8.28 -6.58
C GLY A 112 -8.52 6.91 -6.75
N PRO A 113 -9.72 6.86 -7.35
CA PRO A 113 -10.53 5.65 -7.39
C PRO A 113 -9.93 4.52 -8.23
N GLU A 114 -9.14 4.86 -9.24
CA GLU A 114 -8.45 3.87 -10.08
C GLU A 114 -7.08 3.46 -9.54
N GLY A 115 -6.57 4.16 -8.53
CA GLY A 115 -5.32 3.86 -7.86
C GLY A 115 -5.53 3.11 -6.54
N LEU A 116 -4.68 3.41 -5.55
CA LEU A 116 -4.76 2.82 -4.22
C LEU A 116 -5.88 3.42 -3.34
N GLY A 117 -6.59 4.43 -3.81
CA GLY A 117 -7.68 5.08 -3.06
C GLY A 117 -7.20 5.70 -1.75
N LEU A 118 -6.21 6.57 -1.81
CA LEU A 118 -5.61 7.18 -0.63
C LEU A 118 -6.59 8.09 0.10
N GLU A 119 -6.67 7.95 1.42
CA GLU A 119 -7.44 8.84 2.27
C GLU A 119 -6.78 10.21 2.41
N HIS A 120 -5.46 10.27 2.26
CA HIS A 120 -4.66 11.49 2.38
C HIS A 120 -3.73 11.63 1.17
N ALA A 121 -3.74 12.79 0.54
CA ALA A 121 -2.99 13.05 -0.69
C ALA A 121 -1.47 12.92 -0.55
N GLY A 122 -0.92 13.20 0.62
CA GLY A 122 0.54 13.16 0.88
C GLY A 122 1.02 11.97 1.69
N ARG A 123 0.15 11.00 1.95
CA ARG A 123 0.46 9.89 2.85
C ARG A 123 -0.24 8.60 2.41
N VAL A 124 0.51 7.53 2.39
CA VAL A 124 -0.04 6.18 2.15
C VAL A 124 0.32 5.27 3.32
N GLU A 125 -0.63 4.47 3.76
CA GLU A 125 -0.46 3.44 4.77
C GLU A 125 -0.66 2.06 4.13
N LEU A 126 0.39 1.25 4.14
CA LEU A 126 0.38 -0.08 3.58
C LEU A 126 0.42 -1.11 4.70
N ARG A 127 -0.49 -2.08 4.66
CA ARG A 127 -0.50 -3.17 5.62
C ARG A 127 0.55 -4.20 5.27
N ILE A 128 1.41 -4.52 6.22
CA ILE A 128 2.44 -5.54 6.11
C ILE A 128 2.00 -6.74 6.93
N ALA A 129 2.02 -7.93 6.33
CA ALA A 129 1.68 -9.16 7.03
C ALA A 129 2.66 -9.42 8.19
N ARG A 130 2.19 -10.13 9.19
CA ARG A 130 3.00 -10.45 10.38
C ARG A 130 4.28 -11.22 10.04
N GLU A 131 4.18 -12.17 9.13
CA GLU A 131 5.28 -12.99 8.64
C GLU A 131 6.36 -12.16 7.93
N ASP A 132 6.00 -11.04 7.32
CA ASP A 132 6.89 -10.16 6.56
C ASP A 132 7.48 -9.02 7.40
N ARG A 133 7.34 -9.08 8.72
CA ARG A 133 7.75 -8.01 9.63
C ARG A 133 9.26 -7.75 9.62
N LEU A 134 10.05 -8.81 9.54
CA LEU A 134 11.51 -8.70 9.49
C LEU A 134 11.94 -8.08 8.17
N GLU A 135 11.38 -8.56 7.07
CA GLU A 135 11.60 -8.03 5.72
C GLU A 135 11.19 -6.55 5.62
N ALA A 136 10.12 -6.16 6.31
CA ALA A 136 9.69 -4.76 6.36
C ALA A 136 10.71 -3.86 7.05
N ALA A 137 11.32 -4.31 8.15
CA ALA A 137 12.37 -3.57 8.84
C ALA A 137 13.64 -3.44 7.99
N GLU A 138 14.04 -4.51 7.32
CA GLU A 138 15.17 -4.51 6.39
C GLU A 138 14.90 -3.60 5.18
N PHE A 139 13.72 -3.70 4.59
CA PHE A 139 13.30 -2.85 3.48
C PHE A 139 13.35 -1.36 3.85
N LEU A 140 12.85 -1.01 5.03
CA LEU A 140 12.88 0.37 5.51
C LEU A 140 14.31 0.88 5.68
N ALA A 141 15.21 0.07 6.23
CA ALA A 141 16.62 0.43 6.36
C ALA A 141 17.29 0.64 4.99
N ASP A 142 17.00 -0.22 4.02
CA ASP A 142 17.50 -0.08 2.65
C ASP A 142 16.95 1.17 1.97
N LEU A 143 15.68 1.48 2.19
CA LEU A 143 15.03 2.69 1.67
C LEU A 143 15.68 3.96 2.24
N GLU A 144 15.87 4.02 3.55
CA GLU A 144 16.54 5.16 4.22
C GLU A 144 17.96 5.34 3.73
N MET A 145 18.70 4.26 3.56
CA MET A 145 20.07 4.30 3.03
C MET A 145 20.11 4.81 1.59
N ALA A 146 19.19 4.32 0.75
CA ALA A 146 19.10 4.77 -0.65
C ALA A 146 18.69 6.25 -0.76
N GLN A 147 17.81 6.74 0.11
CA GLN A 147 17.46 8.16 0.19
C GLN A 147 18.66 9.00 0.62
N ALA A 148 19.39 8.60 1.63
CA ALA A 148 20.60 9.30 2.10
C ALA A 148 21.67 9.37 1.00
N GLN A 149 21.91 8.29 0.28
CA GLN A 149 22.84 8.26 -0.84
C GLN A 149 22.43 9.24 -1.95
N ARG A 150 21.16 9.32 -2.30
CA ARG A 150 20.65 10.26 -3.30
C ARG A 150 20.83 11.72 -2.88
N LEU A 151 20.64 12.03 -1.61
CA LEU A 151 20.89 13.38 -1.08
C LEU A 151 22.38 13.78 -1.17
N LEU A 152 23.29 12.85 -0.90
CA LEU A 152 24.73 13.08 -1.04
C LEU A 152 25.09 13.33 -2.50
N GLU A 153 24.61 12.50 -3.44
CA GLU A 153 24.84 12.67 -4.88
C GLU A 153 24.31 14.03 -5.39
N ALA A 154 23.13 14.46 -4.91
CA ALA A 154 22.55 15.75 -5.25
C ALA A 154 23.31 16.94 -4.64
N GLY A 155 23.95 16.77 -3.49
CA GLY A 155 24.74 17.80 -2.82
C GLY A 155 26.14 17.99 -3.42
N GLU A 156 26.66 17.02 -4.17
CA GLU A 156 27.95 17.06 -4.87
C GLU A 156 27.87 17.66 -6.29
N ALA A 157 26.65 17.88 -6.78
CA ALA A 157 26.41 18.38 -8.13
C ALA A 157 26.43 19.93 -8.22
#